data_b33087d0c34c47b51237924989176cbf
#
_entry.id   b33087d0c34c47b51237924989176cbf
#
_cell.length_a   1.000
_cell.length_b   1.000
_cell.length_c   1.000
_cell.angle_alpha   90.00
_cell.angle_beta   90.00
_cell.angle_gamma   90.00
#
_symmetry.space_group_name_H-M   'P 1'
#
loop_
_entity.id
_entity.type
_entity.pdbx_description
1 polymer ?
#
loop_
_entity_poly.entity_id
_entity_poly.type
_entity_poly.pdbx_seq_one_letter_code
_entity_poly.pdbx_strand_id
1 'polypeptide(L)'
;MDLDLGDDLRLRSLAPGDAALLIEATSAEEAPSLWGAHPAGPYSLAAAQAALAAWDPAAGGQFSLGILRGQRLVGAVGLMPDNPGSIELAYWVRPEERGKGVASRAVAAAPLWAHRELPSRIWLEIEPGNEPSLRLAQRVGYRFERRISQHCRDWACEDAARDSWHDCLIWVHDPGAA
;
A
#
# COMPACT_ATOMS: atom_id res chain seq x y z
N MET A 1 3.05 8.43 -13.10
CA MET A 1 4.28 7.87 -12.54
C MET A 1 4.54 6.51 -13.15
N ASP A 2 5.79 6.17 -13.47
CA ASP A 2 6.21 4.87 -13.98
C ASP A 2 7.71 4.69 -13.65
N LEU A 3 8.03 3.72 -12.79
CA LEU A 3 9.39 3.44 -12.32
C LEU A 3 9.76 1.99 -12.63
N ASP A 4 10.92 1.79 -13.22
CA ASP A 4 11.54 0.48 -13.36
C ASP A 4 12.17 0.07 -12.01
N LEU A 5 11.78 -1.08 -11.50
CA LEU A 5 12.31 -1.65 -10.25
C LEU A 5 13.34 -2.77 -10.51
N GLY A 6 13.66 -3.06 -11.77
CA GLY A 6 14.49 -4.20 -12.19
C GLY A 6 13.76 -5.55 -12.17
N ASP A 7 14.37 -6.57 -12.79
CA ASP A 7 13.84 -7.95 -12.86
C ASP A 7 12.37 -8.01 -13.34
N ASP A 8 12.05 -7.27 -14.41
CA ASP A 8 10.71 -7.19 -15.00
C ASP A 8 9.63 -6.63 -14.05
N LEU A 9 10.05 -5.98 -12.95
CA LEU A 9 9.15 -5.29 -12.03
C LEU A 9 9.06 -3.81 -12.37
N ARG A 10 7.84 -3.29 -12.36
CA ARG A 10 7.54 -1.86 -12.54
C ARG A 10 6.57 -1.39 -11.46
N LEU A 11 6.75 -0.15 -11.01
CA LEU A 11 5.81 0.55 -10.14
C LEU A 11 5.20 1.70 -10.94
N ARG A 12 3.90 1.63 -11.23
CA ARG A 12 3.23 2.67 -12.01
C ARG A 12 1.85 3.04 -11.48
N SER A 13 1.39 4.23 -11.83
CA SER A 13 0.00 4.62 -11.57
C SER A 13 -0.96 3.66 -12.27
N LEU A 14 -2.02 3.29 -11.57
CA LEU A 14 -3.14 2.54 -12.12
C LEU A 14 -4.21 3.52 -12.62
N ALA A 15 -4.92 3.14 -13.66
CA ALA A 15 -6.00 3.91 -14.27
C ALA A 15 -7.27 3.05 -14.37
N PRO A 16 -8.46 3.62 -14.61
CA PRO A 16 -9.70 2.86 -14.76
C PRO A 16 -9.63 1.71 -15.78
N GLY A 17 -8.78 1.84 -16.81
CA GLY A 17 -8.53 0.77 -17.79
C GLY A 17 -7.82 -0.46 -17.22
N ASP A 18 -7.20 -0.36 -16.04
CA ASP A 18 -6.52 -1.47 -15.36
C ASP A 18 -7.47 -2.29 -14.45
N ALA A 19 -8.78 -2.05 -14.50
CA ALA A 19 -9.76 -2.72 -13.64
C ALA A 19 -9.67 -4.25 -13.70
N ALA A 20 -9.40 -4.81 -14.87
CA ALA A 20 -9.23 -6.27 -15.03
C ALA A 20 -8.03 -6.81 -14.24
N LEU A 21 -6.94 -6.06 -14.16
CA LEU A 21 -5.76 -6.43 -13.37
C LEU A 21 -6.07 -6.41 -11.86
N LEU A 22 -6.83 -5.42 -11.41
CA LEU A 22 -7.25 -5.32 -10.00
C LEU A 22 -8.20 -6.47 -9.64
N ILE A 23 -9.16 -6.80 -10.49
CA ILE A 23 -10.08 -7.92 -10.28
C ILE A 23 -9.30 -9.23 -10.18
N GLU A 24 -8.40 -9.49 -11.13
CA GLU A 24 -7.55 -10.69 -11.10
C GLU A 24 -6.70 -10.77 -9.82
N ALA A 25 -6.07 -9.66 -9.44
CA ALA A 25 -5.19 -9.62 -8.28
C ALA A 25 -5.92 -9.82 -6.95
N THR A 26 -7.22 -9.50 -6.89
CA THR A 26 -8.07 -9.60 -5.69
C THR A 26 -9.09 -10.73 -5.76
N SER A 27 -8.96 -11.65 -6.72
CA SER A 27 -9.89 -12.75 -6.91
C SER A 27 -9.72 -13.91 -5.93
N ALA A 28 -8.62 -13.98 -5.18
CA ALA A 28 -8.39 -14.98 -4.16
C ALA A 28 -9.34 -14.77 -2.96
N GLU A 29 -9.79 -15.86 -2.32
CA GLU A 29 -10.72 -15.81 -1.19
C GLU A 29 -10.18 -15.00 0.02
N GLU A 30 -8.87 -14.91 0.16
CA GLU A 30 -8.18 -14.12 1.19
C GLU A 30 -7.58 -12.82 0.64
N ALA A 31 -8.23 -12.22 -0.36
CA ALA A 31 -7.76 -10.94 -0.86
C ALA A 31 -7.79 -9.91 0.28
N PRO A 32 -6.64 -9.28 0.61
CA PRO A 32 -6.62 -8.28 1.67
C PRO A 32 -7.54 -7.12 1.30
N SER A 33 -8.16 -6.52 2.30
CA SER A 33 -8.76 -5.21 2.09
C SER A 33 -7.66 -4.28 1.59
N LEU A 34 -7.86 -3.67 0.43
CA LEU A 34 -6.91 -2.69 -0.06
C LEU A 34 -7.09 -1.43 0.78
N TRP A 35 -6.05 -1.06 1.54
CA TRP A 35 -5.98 0.20 2.28
C TRP A 35 -7.08 0.39 3.34
N GLY A 36 -7.46 -0.66 4.05
CA GLY A 36 -8.54 -0.59 5.04
C GLY A 36 -9.92 -0.27 4.46
N ALA A 37 -10.05 -0.22 3.14
CA ALA A 37 -11.32 0.05 2.48
C ALA A 37 -12.18 -1.21 2.38
N HIS A 38 -13.46 -1.10 2.71
CA HIS A 38 -14.47 -2.09 2.35
C HIS A 38 -15.03 -1.82 0.95
N PRO A 39 -15.35 -2.87 0.22
CA PRO A 39 -15.15 -4.29 0.54
C PRO A 39 -13.72 -4.77 0.21
N ALA A 40 -13.27 -5.80 0.96
CA ALA A 40 -12.21 -6.66 0.46
C ALA A 40 -12.64 -7.25 -0.88
N GLY A 41 -11.65 -7.66 -1.73
CA GLY A 41 -11.99 -8.38 -2.96
C GLY A 41 -12.86 -9.63 -2.72
N PRO A 42 -13.34 -10.27 -3.78
CA PRO A 42 -13.11 -9.91 -5.18
C PRO A 42 -13.92 -8.68 -5.63
N TYR A 43 -13.29 -7.79 -6.37
CA TYR A 43 -13.99 -6.63 -6.92
C TYR A 43 -14.84 -7.01 -8.14
N SER A 44 -16.06 -6.47 -8.21
CA SER A 44 -16.78 -6.39 -9.48
C SER A 44 -16.12 -5.38 -10.43
N LEU A 45 -16.40 -5.42 -11.71
CA LEU A 45 -15.87 -4.44 -12.67
C LEU A 45 -16.20 -3.00 -12.26
N ALA A 46 -17.44 -2.74 -11.86
CA ALA A 46 -17.87 -1.41 -11.41
C ALA A 46 -17.14 -0.95 -10.15
N ALA A 47 -16.94 -1.85 -9.17
CA ALA A 47 -16.22 -1.55 -7.95
C ALA A 47 -14.73 -1.29 -8.22
N ALA A 48 -14.10 -2.08 -9.08
CA ALA A 48 -12.70 -1.89 -9.48
C ALA A 48 -12.50 -0.55 -10.21
N GLN A 49 -13.38 -0.21 -11.15
CA GLN A 49 -13.33 1.07 -11.85
C GLN A 49 -13.53 2.27 -10.91
N ALA A 50 -14.47 2.16 -9.97
CA ALA A 50 -14.71 3.21 -8.97
C ALA A 50 -13.51 3.39 -8.03
N ALA A 51 -12.90 2.29 -7.57
CA ALA A 51 -11.70 2.34 -6.75
C ALA A 51 -10.53 3.00 -7.49
N LEU A 52 -10.28 2.61 -8.73
CA LEU A 52 -9.20 3.18 -9.55
C LEU A 52 -9.44 4.67 -9.87
N ALA A 53 -10.68 5.08 -10.07
CA ALA A 53 -11.02 6.50 -10.26
C ALA A 53 -10.81 7.32 -8.97
N ALA A 54 -11.09 6.74 -7.79
CA ALA A 54 -10.84 7.39 -6.50
C ALA A 54 -9.34 7.50 -6.18
N TRP A 55 -8.51 6.68 -6.81
CA TRP A 55 -7.04 6.68 -6.63
C TRP A 55 -6.30 7.59 -7.60
N ASP A 56 -7.03 8.42 -8.34
CA ASP A 56 -6.41 9.41 -9.23
C ASP A 56 -5.85 10.58 -8.39
N PRO A 57 -4.54 10.88 -8.52
CA PRO A 57 -3.93 12.03 -7.86
C PRO A 57 -4.62 13.37 -8.16
N ALA A 58 -5.17 13.52 -9.36
CA ALA A 58 -5.88 14.72 -9.76
C ALA A 58 -7.18 14.95 -8.98
N ALA A 59 -7.74 13.90 -8.38
CA ALA A 59 -8.91 13.99 -7.51
C ALA A 59 -8.58 14.51 -6.09
N GLY A 60 -7.30 14.75 -5.78
CA GLY A 60 -6.85 15.29 -4.48
C GLY A 60 -6.90 14.31 -3.31
N GLY A 61 -7.02 13.02 -3.61
CA GLY A 61 -7.11 11.95 -2.62
C GLY A 61 -5.88 11.04 -2.61
N GLN A 62 -6.13 9.79 -2.32
CA GLN A 62 -5.16 8.71 -2.28
C GLN A 62 -4.54 8.43 -3.64
N PHE A 63 -3.24 8.15 -3.65
CA PHE A 63 -2.55 7.62 -4.83
C PHE A 63 -2.40 6.11 -4.70
N SER A 64 -2.71 5.36 -5.74
CA SER A 64 -2.37 3.93 -5.76
C SER A 64 -1.52 3.59 -6.97
N LEU A 65 -0.43 2.91 -6.66
CA LEU A 65 0.58 2.49 -7.61
C LEU A 65 0.55 0.97 -7.69
N GLY A 66 0.35 0.44 -8.89
CA GLY A 66 0.45 -0.99 -9.11
C GLY A 66 1.90 -1.43 -9.21
N ILE A 67 2.21 -2.54 -8.57
CA ILE A 67 3.46 -3.28 -8.77
C ILE A 67 3.18 -4.34 -9.82
N LEU A 68 3.78 -4.21 -10.99
CA LEU A 68 3.58 -5.13 -12.10
C LEU A 68 4.84 -5.96 -12.34
N ARG A 69 4.63 -7.25 -12.65
CA ARG A 69 5.64 -8.10 -13.27
C ARG A 69 5.17 -8.40 -14.70
N GLY A 70 5.87 -7.84 -15.67
CA GLY A 70 5.35 -7.80 -17.04
C GLY A 70 4.00 -7.06 -17.10
N GLN A 71 2.94 -7.79 -17.47
CA GLN A 71 1.58 -7.23 -17.52
C GLN A 71 0.70 -7.65 -16.33
N ARG A 72 1.22 -8.40 -15.37
CA ARG A 72 0.46 -8.93 -14.24
C ARG A 72 0.61 -8.02 -13.01
N LEU A 73 -0.49 -7.67 -12.38
CA LEU A 73 -0.48 -6.97 -11.11
C LEU A 73 -0.12 -7.94 -9.98
N VAL A 74 1.04 -7.74 -9.37
CA VAL A 74 1.58 -8.62 -8.32
C VAL A 74 1.52 -8.00 -6.92
N GLY A 75 1.15 -6.73 -6.84
CA GLY A 75 1.00 -5.99 -5.59
C GLY A 75 0.64 -4.55 -5.85
N ALA A 76 0.51 -3.76 -4.81
CA ALA A 76 0.33 -2.32 -4.92
C ALA A 76 0.93 -1.56 -3.73
N VAL A 77 1.16 -0.27 -3.94
CA VAL A 77 1.54 0.72 -2.92
C VAL A 77 0.51 1.84 -2.95
N GLY A 78 -0.08 2.14 -1.80
CA GLY A 78 -0.93 3.31 -1.59
C GLY A 78 -0.16 4.41 -0.88
N LEU A 79 -0.36 5.64 -1.31
CA LEU A 79 0.11 6.85 -0.67
C LEU A 79 -1.14 7.65 -0.26
N MET A 80 -1.42 7.72 1.02
CA MET A 80 -2.63 8.29 1.58
C MET A 80 -2.29 9.54 2.38
N PRO A 81 -2.57 10.74 1.84
CA PRO A 81 -2.45 11.97 2.62
C PRO A 81 -3.37 11.92 3.84
N ASP A 82 -2.84 12.05 5.05
CA ASP A 82 -3.58 12.07 6.30
C ASP A 82 -3.69 13.47 6.90
N ASN A 83 -2.62 14.26 6.78
CA ASN A 83 -2.53 15.64 7.24
C ASN A 83 -1.68 16.48 6.27
N PRO A 84 -1.75 17.81 6.29
CA PRO A 84 -0.86 18.64 5.50
C PRO A 84 0.61 18.29 5.75
N GLY A 85 1.31 17.87 4.70
CA GLY A 85 2.72 17.48 4.77
C GLY A 85 2.98 16.09 5.38
N SER A 86 1.97 15.22 5.47
CA SER A 86 2.09 13.85 5.98
C SER A 86 1.35 12.86 5.07
N ILE A 87 2.01 11.76 4.76
CA ILE A 87 1.50 10.71 3.87
C ILE A 87 1.74 9.35 4.53
N GLU A 88 0.67 8.61 4.75
CA GLU A 88 0.77 7.20 5.08
C GLU A 88 1.08 6.40 3.81
N LEU A 89 2.03 5.48 3.90
CA LEU A 89 2.30 4.49 2.88
C LEU A 89 1.80 3.13 3.34
N ALA A 90 0.94 2.51 2.57
CA ALA A 90 0.56 1.12 2.75
C ALA A 90 0.94 0.29 1.52
N TYR A 91 1.08 -1.02 1.69
CA TYR A 91 1.40 -1.90 0.56
C TYR A 91 0.89 -3.32 0.78
N TRP A 92 0.67 -4.02 -0.31
CA TRP A 92 0.43 -5.46 -0.31
C TRP A 92 1.14 -6.13 -1.49
N VAL A 93 1.40 -7.42 -1.34
CA VAL A 93 1.97 -8.26 -2.40
C VAL A 93 1.24 -9.60 -2.40
N ARG A 94 0.89 -10.10 -3.58
CA ARG A 94 0.26 -11.41 -3.77
C ARG A 94 1.04 -12.50 -3.05
N PRO A 95 0.38 -13.47 -2.39
CA PRO A 95 1.05 -14.50 -1.60
C PRO A 95 2.19 -15.20 -2.35
N GLU A 96 1.94 -15.57 -3.62
CA GLU A 96 2.91 -16.28 -4.47
C GLU A 96 4.13 -15.42 -4.90
N GLU A 97 4.06 -14.11 -4.71
CA GLU A 97 5.14 -13.16 -5.01
C GLU A 97 5.90 -12.67 -3.76
N ARG A 98 5.45 -13.11 -2.58
CA ARG A 98 6.16 -12.80 -1.32
C ARG A 98 7.52 -13.49 -1.25
N GLY A 99 8.43 -12.93 -0.47
CA GLY A 99 9.79 -13.48 -0.33
C GLY A 99 10.73 -13.23 -1.51
N LYS A 100 10.24 -12.65 -2.63
CA LYS A 100 11.02 -12.39 -3.85
C LYS A 100 11.52 -10.94 -3.95
N GLY A 101 11.50 -10.18 -2.86
CA GLY A 101 11.97 -8.78 -2.84
C GLY A 101 11.03 -7.75 -3.48
N VAL A 102 9.85 -8.16 -3.93
CA VAL A 102 8.87 -7.29 -4.61
C VAL A 102 8.50 -6.08 -3.75
N ALA A 103 8.02 -6.32 -2.52
CA ALA A 103 7.66 -5.24 -1.59
C ALA A 103 8.86 -4.35 -1.25
N SER A 104 10.05 -4.93 -1.02
CA SER A 104 11.25 -4.15 -0.66
C SER A 104 11.62 -3.15 -1.73
N ARG A 105 11.56 -3.53 -3.02
CA ARG A 105 11.86 -2.62 -4.13
C ARG A 105 10.81 -1.52 -4.27
N ALA A 106 9.54 -1.87 -4.19
CA ALA A 106 8.45 -0.90 -4.33
C ALA A 106 8.41 0.10 -3.17
N VAL A 107 8.53 -0.40 -1.93
CA VAL A 107 8.51 0.44 -0.71
C VAL A 107 9.78 1.25 -0.53
N ALA A 108 10.91 0.86 -1.14
CA ALA A 108 12.10 1.70 -1.23
C ALA A 108 11.95 2.81 -2.27
N ALA A 109 11.35 2.51 -3.43
CA ALA A 109 11.25 3.46 -4.54
C ALA A 109 10.14 4.52 -4.35
N ALA A 110 9.00 4.13 -3.79
CA ALA A 110 7.85 5.03 -3.65
C ALA A 110 8.14 6.26 -2.78
N PRO A 111 8.77 6.17 -1.59
CA PRO A 111 9.13 7.34 -0.78
C PRO A 111 10.12 8.26 -1.46
N LEU A 112 11.11 7.71 -2.16
CA LEU A 112 12.12 8.52 -2.87
C LEU A 112 11.49 9.34 -4.00
N TRP A 113 10.49 8.81 -4.67
CA TRP A 113 9.69 9.56 -5.64
C TRP A 113 8.81 10.59 -4.92
N ALA A 114 8.08 10.19 -3.88
CA ALA A 114 7.16 11.06 -3.18
C ALA A 114 7.86 12.27 -2.54
N HIS A 115 9.03 12.11 -1.94
CA HIS A 115 9.80 13.23 -1.39
C HIS A 115 10.26 14.25 -2.44
N ARG A 116 10.42 13.86 -3.71
CA ARG A 116 10.77 14.78 -4.80
C ARG A 116 9.57 15.58 -5.29
N GLU A 117 8.42 14.95 -5.35
CA GLU A 117 7.20 15.54 -5.90
C GLU A 117 6.36 16.25 -4.83
N LEU A 118 6.44 15.75 -3.59
CA LEU A 118 5.61 16.16 -2.48
C LEU A 118 6.50 16.34 -1.24
N PRO A 119 6.69 17.58 -0.73
CA PRO A 119 7.47 17.79 0.49
C PRO A 119 6.70 17.27 1.71
N SER A 120 6.72 15.96 1.92
CA SER A 120 5.88 15.28 2.91
C SER A 120 6.70 14.33 3.77
N ARG A 121 6.32 14.22 5.03
CA ARG A 121 6.71 13.11 5.91
C ARG A 121 6.01 11.84 5.41
N ILE A 122 6.76 10.77 5.20
CA ILE A 122 6.19 9.48 4.78
C ILE A 122 6.34 8.49 5.91
N TRP A 123 5.27 7.78 6.22
CA TRP A 123 5.23 6.85 7.32
C TRP A 123 4.45 5.58 7.01
N LEU A 124 4.75 4.53 7.75
CA LEU A 124 4.10 3.22 7.71
C LEU A 124 3.45 2.93 9.05
N GLU A 125 2.30 2.31 9.00
CA GLU A 125 1.64 1.70 10.14
C GLU A 125 1.84 0.18 10.07
N ILE A 126 2.42 -0.40 11.11
CA ILE A 126 2.74 -1.83 11.13
C ILE A 126 2.25 -2.45 12.44
N GLU A 127 1.47 -3.52 12.31
CA GLU A 127 1.06 -4.34 13.44
C GLU A 127 2.29 -4.98 14.14
N PRO A 128 2.36 -4.99 15.48
CA PRO A 128 3.52 -5.52 16.23
C PRO A 128 3.91 -6.96 15.89
N GLY A 129 2.96 -7.80 15.48
CA GLY A 129 3.21 -9.19 15.08
C GLY A 129 3.63 -9.37 13.61
N ASN A 130 3.59 -8.32 12.80
CA ASN A 130 3.92 -8.39 11.37
C ASN A 130 5.44 -8.30 11.13
N GLU A 131 6.16 -9.35 11.56
CA GLU A 131 7.61 -9.46 11.43
C GLU A 131 8.15 -9.25 10.00
N PRO A 132 7.49 -9.73 8.92
CA PRO A 132 7.94 -9.44 7.56
C PRO A 132 7.96 -7.95 7.23
N SER A 133 6.90 -7.20 7.62
CA SER A 133 6.81 -5.76 7.39
C SER A 133 7.80 -4.97 8.26
N LEU A 134 8.01 -5.38 9.50
CA LEU A 134 9.01 -4.77 10.39
C LEU A 134 10.43 -4.88 9.81
N ARG A 135 10.81 -6.08 9.37
CA ARG A 135 12.13 -6.29 8.73
C ARG A 135 12.26 -5.56 7.40
N LEU A 136 11.16 -5.42 6.65
CA LEU A 136 11.15 -4.65 5.41
C LEU A 136 11.38 -3.17 5.73
N ALA A 137 10.61 -2.58 6.62
CA ALA A 137 10.71 -1.17 6.98
C ALA A 137 12.16 -0.79 7.39
N GLN A 138 12.77 -1.59 8.30
CA GLN A 138 14.16 -1.39 8.71
C GLN A 138 15.14 -1.45 7.52
N ARG A 139 14.98 -2.44 6.64
CA ARG A 139 15.88 -2.66 5.50
C ARG A 139 15.84 -1.53 4.49
N VAL A 140 14.69 -0.90 4.28
CA VAL A 140 14.51 0.15 3.28
C VAL A 140 14.56 1.56 3.87
N GLY A 141 15.14 1.72 5.07
CA GLY A 141 15.50 3.03 5.61
C GLY A 141 14.43 3.70 6.47
N TYR A 142 13.33 3.01 6.80
CA TYR A 142 12.41 3.53 7.81
C TYR A 142 12.99 3.34 9.20
N ARG A 143 12.76 4.33 10.08
CA ARG A 143 13.07 4.24 11.50
C ARG A 143 11.80 4.15 12.33
N PHE A 144 11.84 3.38 13.39
CA PHE A 144 10.77 3.33 14.38
C PHE A 144 10.61 4.70 15.06
N GLU A 145 9.39 5.19 15.16
CA GLU A 145 9.09 6.46 15.83
C GLU A 145 8.35 6.23 17.15
N ARG A 146 7.21 5.54 17.11
CA ARG A 146 6.37 5.32 18.31
C ARG A 146 5.44 4.13 18.15
N ARG A 147 4.88 3.69 19.28
CA ARG A 147 3.75 2.79 19.38
C ARG A 147 2.50 3.55 19.75
N ILE A 148 1.39 3.25 19.13
CA ILE A 148 0.07 3.77 19.47
C ILE A 148 -0.79 2.59 19.89
N SER A 149 -1.31 2.62 21.13
CA SER A 149 -2.12 1.52 21.64
C SER A 149 -3.56 1.63 21.12
N GLN A 150 -4.15 0.46 20.79
CA GLN A 150 -5.54 0.34 20.37
C GLN A 150 -5.91 1.31 19.24
N HIS A 151 -5.05 1.44 18.23
CA HIS A 151 -5.20 2.41 17.14
C HIS A 151 -5.63 1.76 15.82
N CYS A 152 -5.01 0.66 15.47
CA CYS A 152 -5.36 -0.04 14.25
C CYS A 152 -6.62 -0.89 14.44
N ARG A 153 -7.46 -0.94 13.42
CA ARG A 153 -8.74 -1.64 13.45
C ARG A 153 -8.71 -2.86 12.53
N ASP A 154 -9.02 -4.01 13.11
CA ASP A 154 -9.35 -5.21 12.37
C ASP A 154 -10.83 -5.18 12.01
N TRP A 155 -11.13 -5.10 10.74
CA TRP A 155 -12.48 -5.04 10.24
C TRP A 155 -13.12 -6.43 10.20
N ALA A 156 -14.18 -6.65 10.97
CA ALA A 156 -15.02 -7.82 10.79
C ALA A 156 -15.95 -7.59 9.59
N CYS A 157 -15.76 -8.39 8.53
CA CYS A 157 -16.34 -8.14 7.19
C CYS A 157 -17.87 -7.94 7.15
N GLU A 158 -18.63 -8.39 8.15
CA GLU A 158 -20.09 -8.38 8.12
C GLU A 158 -20.74 -7.64 9.30
N ASP A 159 -19.99 -7.36 10.37
CA ASP A 159 -20.53 -6.77 11.58
C ASP A 159 -19.50 -5.89 12.29
N ALA A 160 -19.66 -4.58 12.16
CA ALA A 160 -18.80 -3.58 12.78
C ALA A 160 -18.73 -3.70 14.33
N ALA A 161 -19.71 -4.33 14.97
CA ALA A 161 -19.68 -4.58 16.41
C ALA A 161 -18.64 -5.66 16.79
N ARG A 162 -18.15 -6.42 15.84
CA ARG A 162 -17.10 -7.44 16.00
C ARG A 162 -15.71 -6.96 15.65
N ASP A 163 -15.57 -5.71 15.22
CA ASP A 163 -14.25 -5.12 14.96
C ASP A 163 -13.39 -5.14 16.22
N SER A 164 -12.14 -5.48 16.07
CA SER A 164 -11.16 -5.42 17.15
C SER A 164 -10.14 -4.31 16.90
N TRP A 165 -9.53 -3.85 17.96
CA TRP A 165 -8.50 -2.83 17.90
C TRP A 165 -7.20 -3.39 18.46
N HIS A 166 -6.11 -3.09 17.80
CA HIS A 166 -4.79 -3.51 18.23
C HIS A 166 -3.79 -2.34 18.18
N ASP A 167 -2.62 -2.56 18.75
CA ASP A 167 -1.56 -1.57 18.77
C ASP A 167 -0.92 -1.46 17.38
N CYS A 168 -0.45 -0.27 17.04
CA CYS A 168 0.31 -0.01 15.83
C CYS A 168 1.68 0.55 16.13
N LEU A 169 2.64 0.18 15.29
CA LEU A 169 4.00 0.73 15.29
C LEU A 169 4.15 1.69 14.12
N ILE A 170 4.50 2.93 14.43
CA ILE A 170 4.71 3.96 13.43
C ILE A 170 6.19 4.00 13.05
N TRP A 171 6.43 3.86 11.75
CA TRP A 171 7.75 3.89 11.13
C TRP A 171 7.81 5.03 10.12
N VAL A 172 8.87 5.84 10.15
CA VAL A 172 8.99 7.07 9.35
C VAL A 172 10.18 6.96 8.42
N HIS A 173 9.98 7.40 7.18
CA HIS A 173 11.03 7.58 6.18
C HIS A 173 11.35 9.06 6.06
N ASP A 174 12.59 9.43 6.37
CA ASP A 174 13.05 10.81 6.29
C ASP A 174 13.65 11.13 4.91
N PRO A 175 13.44 12.35 4.37
CA PRO A 175 14.12 12.78 3.14
C PRO A 175 15.64 12.78 3.37
N GLY A 176 16.38 12.03 2.57
CA GLY A 176 17.85 11.95 2.70
C GLY A 176 18.38 10.73 3.47
N ALA A 177 17.52 9.80 3.84
CA ALA A 177 17.90 8.49 4.42
C ALA A 177 18.36 7.47 3.36
N ALA A 178 18.98 7.90 2.26
CA ALA A 178 19.51 7.04 1.19
C ALA A 178 21.04 7.00 1.25
#